data_1a26b2529bdf0792b71f2a795a17c0ac
#
_entry.id   1a26b2529bdf0792b71f2a795a17c0ac
#
_cell.length_a   1.000
_cell.length_b   1.000
_cell.length_c   1.000
_cell.angle_alpha   90.00
_cell.angle_beta   90.00
_cell.angle_gamma   90.00
#
_symmetry.space_group_name_H-M   'P 1'
#
loop_
_entity.id
_entity.type
_entity.pdbx_description
1 polymer ?
#
loop_
_entity_poly.entity_id
_entity_poly.type
_entity_poly.pdbx_seq_one_letter_code
_entity_poly.pdbx_strand_id
1 'polypeptide(L)'
;MNTHPITFLPLPTGGQFIFTPCPGTKETDIEQALDVLHHAGATSVITALPDHELADLGVSDLGMLIQKKGMHWFQLPIEDDMSPDALFLTRLSQVKTELLKLLKNASTIAIHCRGGSGRTGLIAAILLLEMGVEWKEVKELVQSVRPRALTVTTHLNFLETY
;
A
#
# COMPACT_ATOMS: atom_id res chain seq x y z
N MET A 1 -2.70 8.82 24.23
CA MET A 1 -2.31 7.46 23.83
C MET A 1 -1.78 7.46 22.42
N ASN A 2 -0.61 6.88 22.26
CA ASN A 2 -0.01 6.77 20.92
C ASN A 2 -0.71 5.66 20.14
N THR A 3 -1.07 5.95 18.92
CA THR A 3 -1.68 4.98 18.02
C THR A 3 -0.93 4.97 16.70
N HIS A 4 -1.05 3.88 15.96
CA HIS A 4 -0.42 3.76 14.64
C HIS A 4 -1.09 4.75 13.66
N PRO A 5 -0.31 5.59 12.95
CA PRO A 5 -0.91 6.61 12.07
C PRO A 5 -1.52 6.00 10.82
N ILE A 6 -2.70 6.46 10.45
CA ILE A 6 -3.40 6.05 9.22
C ILE A 6 -3.99 7.28 8.54
N THR A 7 -4.09 7.23 7.21
CA THR A 7 -4.74 8.27 6.41
C THR A 7 -5.66 7.62 5.39
N PHE A 8 -6.93 7.99 5.39
CA PHE A 8 -7.89 7.44 4.43
C PHE A 8 -7.83 8.19 3.10
N LEU A 9 -7.92 7.44 2.02
CA LEU A 9 -8.13 7.97 0.67
C LEU A 9 -9.37 7.30 0.07
N PRO A 10 -10.54 7.95 0.14
CA PRO A 10 -11.74 7.44 -0.53
C PRO A 10 -11.56 7.44 -2.05
N LEU A 11 -12.08 6.43 -2.71
CA LEU A 11 -11.95 6.26 -4.16
C LEU A 11 -13.27 6.56 -4.87
N PRO A 12 -13.22 6.99 -6.15
CA PRO A 12 -14.43 7.28 -6.91
C PRO A 12 -15.39 6.10 -7.03
N THR A 13 -14.88 4.87 -6.90
CA THR A 13 -15.66 3.63 -7.03
C THR A 13 -16.35 3.18 -5.75
N GLY A 14 -16.15 3.91 -4.64
CA GLY A 14 -16.75 3.57 -3.34
C GLY A 14 -15.87 2.79 -2.39
N GLY A 15 -14.76 2.20 -2.84
CA GLY A 15 -13.74 1.63 -1.97
C GLY A 15 -12.83 2.71 -1.42
N GLN A 16 -11.84 2.32 -0.64
CA GLN A 16 -10.84 3.28 -0.14
C GLN A 16 -9.51 2.61 0.12
N PHE A 17 -8.46 3.42 0.07
CA PHE A 17 -7.15 3.04 0.58
C PHE A 17 -6.94 3.63 1.98
N ILE A 18 -6.14 2.93 2.77
CA ILE A 18 -5.51 3.48 3.96
C ILE A 18 -4.01 3.57 3.66
N PHE A 19 -3.46 4.78 3.71
CA PHE A 19 -2.01 4.99 3.63
C PHE A 19 -1.45 4.96 5.03
N THR A 20 -0.42 4.17 5.26
CA THR A 20 0.11 3.96 6.59
C THR A 20 1.61 3.63 6.54
N PRO A 21 2.41 4.02 7.56
CA PRO A 21 3.77 3.53 7.66
C PRO A 21 3.79 2.05 8.04
N CYS A 22 4.97 1.44 8.00
CA CYS A 22 5.13 0.02 8.33
C CYS A 22 4.68 -0.25 9.77
N PRO A 23 3.73 -1.19 9.97
CA PRO A 23 3.31 -1.58 11.32
C PRO A 23 4.49 -2.08 12.16
N GLY A 24 4.53 -1.67 13.42
CA GLY A 24 5.58 -2.07 14.35
C GLY A 24 6.84 -1.20 14.32
N THR A 25 6.87 -0.16 13.48
CA THR A 25 8.04 0.74 13.36
C THR A 25 7.79 2.12 13.95
N LYS A 26 6.61 2.36 14.45
CA LYS A 26 6.25 3.62 15.14
C LYS A 26 6.13 3.36 16.64
N GLU A 27 5.33 4.14 17.33
CA GLU A 27 5.25 4.06 18.81
C GLU A 27 4.43 2.87 19.33
N THR A 28 3.73 2.17 18.45
CA THR A 28 2.97 0.96 18.79
C THR A 28 3.67 -0.28 18.27
N ASP A 29 3.45 -1.43 18.92
CA ASP A 29 3.93 -2.70 18.41
C ASP A 29 3.14 -3.16 17.17
N ILE A 30 3.59 -4.23 16.52
CA ILE A 30 2.95 -4.75 15.32
C ILE A 30 1.46 -5.07 15.56
N GLU A 31 1.16 -5.79 16.62
CA GLU A 31 -0.21 -6.24 16.87
C GLU A 31 -1.15 -5.08 17.11
N GLN A 32 -0.73 -4.09 17.89
CA GLN A 32 -1.52 -2.87 18.09
C GLN A 32 -1.73 -2.10 16.80
N ALA A 33 -0.68 -1.97 15.98
CA ALA A 33 -0.78 -1.31 14.69
C ALA A 33 -1.77 -2.03 13.76
N LEU A 34 -1.71 -3.37 13.71
CA LEU A 34 -2.65 -4.16 12.90
C LEU A 34 -4.08 -4.07 13.42
N ASP A 35 -4.27 -3.96 14.72
CA ASP A 35 -5.59 -3.74 15.30
C ASP A 35 -6.16 -2.38 14.85
N VAL A 36 -5.35 -1.34 14.75
CA VAL A 36 -5.77 -0.04 14.23
C VAL A 36 -6.28 -0.19 12.80
N LEU A 37 -5.54 -0.89 11.94
CA LEU A 37 -5.95 -1.11 10.55
C LEU A 37 -7.25 -1.91 10.47
N HIS A 38 -7.34 -2.98 11.23
CA HIS A 38 -8.52 -3.85 11.25
C HIS A 38 -9.76 -3.08 11.72
N HIS A 39 -9.65 -2.33 12.81
CA HIS A 39 -10.76 -1.52 13.33
C HIS A 39 -11.15 -0.39 12.38
N ALA A 40 -10.22 0.10 11.57
CA ALA A 40 -10.51 1.10 10.53
C ALA A 40 -11.24 0.51 9.32
N GLY A 41 -11.45 -0.79 9.29
CA GLY A 41 -12.19 -1.47 8.24
C GLY A 41 -11.34 -2.16 7.18
N ALA A 42 -10.00 -2.16 7.33
CA ALA A 42 -9.14 -2.83 6.37
C ALA A 42 -9.42 -4.34 6.32
N THR A 43 -9.65 -4.86 5.12
CA THR A 43 -9.83 -6.29 4.86
C THR A 43 -8.58 -6.91 4.26
N SER A 44 -7.69 -6.07 3.74
CA SER A 44 -6.45 -6.50 3.10
C SER A 44 -5.35 -5.49 3.37
N VAL A 45 -4.11 -5.97 3.39
CA VAL A 45 -2.92 -5.13 3.55
C VAL A 45 -1.94 -5.45 2.43
N ILE A 46 -1.48 -4.41 1.73
CA ILE A 46 -0.42 -4.51 0.73
C ILE A 46 0.87 -4.02 1.36
N THR A 47 1.88 -4.88 1.37
CA THR A 47 3.23 -4.57 1.85
C THR A 47 4.13 -4.29 0.66
N ALA A 48 4.62 -3.04 0.54
CA ALA A 48 5.52 -2.64 -0.54
C ALA A 48 6.99 -2.95 -0.25
N LEU A 49 7.29 -3.58 0.89
CA LEU A 49 8.65 -3.83 1.33
C LEU A 49 9.14 -5.20 0.90
N PRO A 50 10.38 -5.31 0.38
CA PRO A 50 11.00 -6.62 0.19
C PRO A 50 11.36 -7.27 1.52
N ASP A 51 11.61 -8.58 1.48
CA ASP A 51 11.88 -9.37 2.68
C ASP A 51 13.09 -8.87 3.49
N HIS A 52 14.16 -8.46 2.79
CA HIS A 52 15.35 -7.95 3.49
C HIS A 52 15.06 -6.69 4.29
N GLU A 53 14.18 -5.82 3.78
CA GLU A 53 13.81 -4.58 4.48
C GLU A 53 12.91 -4.88 5.68
N LEU A 54 11.99 -5.83 5.55
CA LEU A 54 11.17 -6.30 6.68
C LEU A 54 12.06 -6.86 7.80
N ALA A 55 13.10 -7.62 7.43
CA ALA A 55 14.05 -8.15 8.39
C ALA A 55 14.85 -7.03 9.09
N ASP A 56 15.32 -6.04 8.30
CA ASP A 56 16.06 -4.89 8.85
C ASP A 56 15.21 -4.08 9.82
N LEU A 57 13.90 -4.00 9.59
CA LEU A 57 12.98 -3.30 10.48
C LEU A 57 12.49 -4.16 11.67
N GLY A 58 12.90 -5.42 11.73
CA GLY A 58 12.49 -6.32 12.81
C GLY A 58 11.05 -6.80 12.72
N VAL A 59 10.47 -6.82 11.52
CA VAL A 59 9.06 -7.18 11.31
C VAL A 59 8.90 -8.31 10.28
N SER A 60 9.83 -9.27 10.28
CA SER A 60 9.81 -10.39 9.31
C SER A 60 8.54 -11.23 9.37
N ASP A 61 7.83 -11.24 10.49
CA ASP A 61 6.60 -12.00 10.68
C ASP A 61 5.33 -11.19 10.38
N LEU A 62 5.48 -10.00 9.80
CA LEU A 62 4.36 -9.10 9.52
C LEU A 62 3.24 -9.77 8.71
N GLY A 63 3.59 -10.46 7.62
CA GLY A 63 2.59 -11.12 6.77
C GLY A 63 1.79 -12.18 7.52
N MET A 64 2.46 -12.98 8.33
CA MET A 64 1.79 -14.00 9.16
C MET A 64 0.84 -13.34 10.16
N LEU A 65 1.27 -12.26 10.80
CA LEU A 65 0.44 -11.57 11.79
C LEU A 65 -0.77 -10.88 11.16
N ILE A 66 -0.62 -10.32 9.94
CA ILE A 66 -1.74 -9.77 9.19
C ILE A 66 -2.80 -10.84 8.95
N GLN A 67 -2.38 -12.01 8.47
CA GLN A 67 -3.30 -13.13 8.20
C GLN A 67 -3.95 -13.64 9.49
N LYS A 68 -3.21 -13.66 10.57
CA LYS A 68 -3.73 -14.06 11.88
C LYS A 68 -4.82 -13.13 12.41
N LYS A 69 -4.77 -11.85 12.02
CA LYS A 69 -5.82 -10.87 12.35
C LYS A 69 -7.03 -10.97 11.43
N GLY A 70 -7.05 -11.91 10.48
CA GLY A 70 -8.15 -12.12 9.56
C GLY A 70 -8.14 -11.24 8.33
N MET A 71 -7.02 -10.56 8.04
CA MET A 71 -6.86 -9.76 6.84
C MET A 71 -6.07 -10.52 5.79
N HIS A 72 -6.35 -10.26 4.51
CA HIS A 72 -5.54 -10.78 3.41
C HIS A 72 -4.22 -10.01 3.32
N TRP A 73 -3.15 -10.70 2.96
CA TRP A 73 -1.84 -10.08 2.80
C TRP A 73 -1.34 -10.22 1.37
N PHE A 74 -0.91 -9.10 0.80
CA PHE A 74 -0.31 -9.04 -0.54
C PHE A 74 1.05 -8.37 -0.42
N GLN A 75 2.10 -9.04 -0.84
CA GLN A 75 3.43 -8.44 -0.89
C GLN A 75 3.78 -8.05 -2.32
N LEU A 76 3.90 -6.74 -2.56
CA LEU A 76 4.30 -6.17 -3.84
C LEU A 76 5.59 -5.37 -3.61
N PRO A 77 6.75 -6.05 -3.60
CA PRO A 77 7.99 -5.45 -3.11
C PRO A 77 8.58 -4.45 -4.10
N ILE A 78 8.98 -3.29 -3.58
CA ILE A 78 9.70 -2.27 -4.32
C ILE A 78 10.89 -1.85 -3.47
N GLU A 79 12.10 -1.88 -4.06
CA GLU A 79 13.30 -1.35 -3.40
C GLU A 79 13.16 0.16 -3.22
N ASP A 80 13.67 0.69 -2.11
CA ASP A 80 13.52 2.11 -1.77
C ASP A 80 14.07 3.02 -2.87
N ASP A 81 13.28 4.01 -3.28
CA ASP A 81 13.57 4.97 -4.34
C ASP A 81 13.82 4.35 -5.73
N MET A 82 13.54 3.05 -5.89
CA MET A 82 13.71 2.37 -7.18
C MET A 82 12.36 2.20 -7.88
N SER A 83 12.40 1.86 -9.16
CA SER A 83 11.20 1.47 -9.89
C SER A 83 10.83 0.02 -9.58
N PRO A 84 9.55 -0.36 -9.74
CA PRO A 84 9.16 -1.77 -9.67
C PRO A 84 9.96 -2.62 -10.65
N ASP A 85 10.35 -3.80 -10.18
CA ASP A 85 11.17 -4.74 -10.96
C ASP A 85 10.34 -5.92 -11.48
N ALA A 86 11.03 -6.92 -12.08
CA ALA A 86 10.37 -8.09 -12.63
C ALA A 86 9.61 -8.89 -11.56
N LEU A 87 10.13 -8.99 -10.34
CA LEU A 87 9.45 -9.69 -9.25
C LEU A 87 8.14 -8.98 -8.88
N PHE A 88 8.18 -7.65 -8.77
CA PHE A 88 6.97 -6.87 -8.51
C PHE A 88 5.92 -7.13 -9.59
N LEU A 89 6.30 -7.02 -10.86
CA LEU A 89 5.38 -7.20 -11.98
C LEU A 89 4.78 -8.61 -12.02
N THR A 90 5.58 -9.62 -11.73
CA THR A 90 5.11 -11.01 -11.65
C THR A 90 4.07 -11.16 -10.54
N ARG A 91 4.37 -10.65 -9.36
CA ARG A 91 3.44 -10.72 -8.22
C ARG A 91 2.18 -9.91 -8.48
N LEU A 92 2.31 -8.72 -9.04
CA LEU A 92 1.14 -7.91 -9.40
C LEU A 92 0.23 -8.65 -10.37
N SER A 93 0.79 -9.29 -11.40
CA SER A 93 -0.02 -10.03 -12.38
C SER A 93 -0.80 -11.19 -11.73
N GLN A 94 -0.27 -11.78 -10.66
CA GLN A 94 -0.91 -12.87 -9.94
C GLN A 94 -2.09 -12.41 -9.06
N VAL A 95 -2.03 -11.19 -8.54
CA VAL A 95 -3.00 -10.71 -7.54
C VAL A 95 -3.86 -9.55 -8.02
N LYS A 96 -3.55 -8.98 -9.18
CA LYS A 96 -4.22 -7.77 -9.69
C LYS A 96 -5.73 -7.94 -9.80
N THR A 97 -6.18 -9.04 -10.36
CA THR A 97 -7.62 -9.31 -10.54
C THR A 97 -8.34 -9.34 -9.20
N GLU A 98 -7.75 -9.99 -8.20
CA GLU A 98 -8.32 -10.05 -6.86
C GLU A 98 -8.39 -8.67 -6.20
N LEU A 99 -7.29 -7.90 -6.29
CA LEU A 99 -7.25 -6.55 -5.73
C LEU A 99 -8.30 -5.63 -6.37
N LEU A 100 -8.42 -5.66 -7.69
CA LEU A 100 -9.41 -4.85 -8.40
C LEU A 100 -10.84 -5.25 -8.05
N LYS A 101 -11.08 -6.55 -7.87
CA LYS A 101 -12.39 -7.05 -7.44
C LYS A 101 -12.74 -6.53 -6.05
N LEU A 102 -11.78 -6.56 -5.12
CA LEU A 102 -12.00 -6.03 -3.77
C LEU A 102 -12.36 -4.55 -3.82
N LEU A 103 -11.65 -3.75 -4.62
CA LEU A 103 -11.92 -2.33 -4.74
C LEU A 103 -13.29 -2.06 -5.38
N LYS A 104 -13.69 -2.84 -6.37
CA LYS A 104 -15.03 -2.75 -6.97
C LYS A 104 -16.13 -3.07 -5.97
N ASN A 105 -15.86 -3.91 -5.00
CA ASN A 105 -16.79 -4.28 -3.95
C ASN A 105 -16.71 -3.35 -2.72
N ALA A 106 -16.15 -2.17 -2.91
CA ALA A 106 -16.06 -1.12 -1.88
C ALA A 106 -15.24 -1.53 -0.65
N SER A 107 -14.27 -2.43 -0.81
CA SER A 107 -13.38 -2.84 0.27
C SER A 107 -12.40 -1.74 0.65
N THR A 108 -11.88 -1.82 1.87
CA THR A 108 -10.80 -0.97 2.35
C THR A 108 -9.50 -1.77 2.30
N ILE A 109 -8.50 -1.25 1.59
CA ILE A 109 -7.19 -1.86 1.45
C ILE A 109 -6.15 -0.93 2.04
N ALA A 110 -5.41 -1.41 3.05
CA ALA A 110 -4.28 -0.66 3.60
C ALA A 110 -3.03 -0.92 2.75
N ILE A 111 -2.28 0.14 2.48
CA ILE A 111 -1.02 0.05 1.73
C ILE A 111 0.05 0.68 2.61
N HIS A 112 1.17 -0.02 2.78
CA HIS A 112 2.29 0.52 3.53
C HIS A 112 3.62 0.27 2.82
N CYS A 113 4.56 1.16 3.06
CA CYS A 113 5.97 0.94 2.82
C CYS A 113 6.70 1.16 4.14
N ARG A 114 7.83 1.84 4.17
CA ARG A 114 8.46 2.21 5.45
C ARG A 114 7.74 3.40 6.09
N GLY A 115 7.65 4.52 5.36
CA GLY A 115 7.01 5.76 5.84
C GLY A 115 5.57 5.96 5.42
N GLY A 116 5.06 5.20 4.48
CA GLY A 116 3.68 5.29 4.02
C GLY A 116 3.41 6.39 2.99
N SER A 117 4.41 6.80 2.22
CA SER A 117 4.27 7.86 1.23
C SER A 117 4.71 7.45 -0.18
N GLY A 118 6.01 7.30 -0.44
CA GLY A 118 6.56 7.12 -1.80
C GLY A 118 6.09 5.85 -2.48
N ARG A 119 6.54 4.71 -2.00
CA ARG A 119 6.17 3.40 -2.59
C ARG A 119 4.69 3.11 -2.40
N THR A 120 4.13 3.53 -1.28
CA THR A 120 2.69 3.43 -1.01
C THR A 120 1.89 4.20 -2.06
N GLY A 121 2.27 5.44 -2.34
CA GLY A 121 1.62 6.25 -3.36
C GLY A 121 1.76 5.67 -4.76
N LEU A 122 2.91 5.07 -5.07
CA LEU A 122 3.13 4.42 -6.35
C LEU A 122 2.19 3.22 -6.55
N ILE A 123 2.07 2.37 -5.56
CA ILE A 123 1.15 1.21 -5.64
C ILE A 123 -0.30 1.69 -5.78
N ALA A 124 -0.70 2.69 -5.01
CA ALA A 124 -2.04 3.27 -5.13
C ALA A 124 -2.28 3.79 -6.55
N ALA A 125 -1.30 4.48 -7.13
CA ALA A 125 -1.39 5.00 -8.50
C ALA A 125 -1.55 3.87 -9.52
N ILE A 126 -0.77 2.81 -9.39
CA ILE A 126 -0.86 1.65 -10.29
C ILE A 126 -2.27 1.06 -10.25
N LEU A 127 -2.81 0.83 -9.06
CA LEU A 127 -4.15 0.25 -8.93
C LEU A 127 -5.24 1.18 -9.46
N LEU A 128 -5.12 2.48 -9.23
CA LEU A 128 -6.07 3.46 -9.78
C LEU A 128 -6.03 3.48 -11.30
N LEU A 129 -4.84 3.44 -11.91
CA LEU A 129 -4.69 3.36 -13.36
C LEU A 129 -5.35 2.08 -13.90
N GLU A 130 -5.15 0.95 -13.24
CA GLU A 130 -5.77 -0.32 -13.61
C GLU A 130 -7.30 -0.28 -13.49
N MET A 131 -7.84 0.58 -12.61
CA MET A 131 -9.28 0.81 -12.49
C MET A 131 -9.82 1.75 -13.57
N GLY A 132 -8.96 2.28 -14.43
CA GLY A 132 -9.36 3.19 -15.51
C GLY A 132 -9.41 4.66 -15.12
N VAL A 133 -8.86 5.03 -13.96
CA VAL A 133 -8.77 6.44 -13.55
C VAL A 133 -7.68 7.13 -14.36
N GLU A 134 -7.95 8.31 -14.89
CA GLU A 134 -6.99 9.05 -15.68
C GLU A 134 -5.83 9.56 -14.82
N TRP A 135 -4.64 9.64 -15.41
CA TRP A 135 -3.41 10.02 -14.70
C TRP A 135 -3.56 11.32 -13.91
N LYS A 136 -4.18 12.33 -14.50
CA LYS A 136 -4.36 13.62 -13.81
C LYS A 136 -5.12 13.44 -12.50
N GLU A 137 -6.20 12.67 -12.52
CA GLU A 137 -7.00 12.39 -11.32
C GLU A 137 -6.25 11.50 -10.33
N VAL A 138 -5.52 10.49 -10.83
CA VAL A 138 -4.67 9.63 -9.99
C VAL A 138 -3.70 10.48 -9.18
N LYS A 139 -2.99 11.38 -9.85
CA LYS A 139 -2.00 12.24 -9.21
C LYS A 139 -2.66 13.17 -8.18
N GLU A 140 -3.79 13.78 -8.51
CA GLU A 140 -4.53 14.63 -7.59
C GLU A 140 -4.99 13.87 -6.35
N LEU A 141 -5.56 12.68 -6.52
CA LEU A 141 -6.02 11.85 -5.41
C LEU A 141 -4.88 11.47 -4.48
N VAL A 142 -3.81 10.90 -5.02
CA VAL A 142 -2.69 10.45 -4.20
C VAL A 142 -2.01 11.62 -3.50
N GLN A 143 -1.75 12.71 -4.20
CA GLN A 143 -1.09 13.88 -3.62
C GLN A 143 -1.98 14.66 -2.65
N SER A 144 -3.29 14.46 -2.68
CA SER A 144 -4.19 15.06 -1.69
C SER A 144 -3.89 14.56 -0.26
N VAL A 145 -3.40 13.33 -0.12
CA VAL A 145 -3.05 12.73 1.17
C VAL A 145 -1.55 12.60 1.40
N ARG A 146 -0.77 12.57 0.33
CA ARG A 146 0.70 12.49 0.38
C ARG A 146 1.30 13.41 -0.69
N PRO A 147 1.48 14.71 -0.39
CA PRO A 147 1.92 15.68 -1.39
C PRO A 147 3.25 15.36 -2.06
N ARG A 148 4.13 14.61 -1.38
CA ARG A 148 5.44 14.22 -1.93
C ARG A 148 5.43 12.91 -2.70
N ALA A 149 4.33 12.17 -2.68
CA ALA A 149 4.21 10.96 -3.50
C ALA A 149 4.13 11.34 -4.97
N LEU A 150 4.55 10.43 -5.84
CA LEU A 150 4.54 10.61 -7.29
C LEU A 150 5.43 11.78 -7.76
N THR A 151 6.53 11.99 -7.04
CA THR A 151 7.54 13.00 -7.39
C THR A 151 8.93 12.39 -7.63
N VAL A 152 9.12 11.12 -7.26
CA VAL A 152 10.38 10.41 -7.46
C VAL A 152 10.54 10.07 -8.94
N THR A 153 11.67 10.46 -9.54
CA THR A 153 11.90 10.30 -10.98
C THR A 153 11.75 8.84 -11.44
N THR A 154 12.29 7.88 -10.70
CA THR A 154 12.18 6.46 -11.05
C THR A 154 10.72 5.99 -11.07
N HIS A 155 9.92 6.48 -10.14
CA HIS A 155 8.48 6.15 -10.08
C HIS A 155 7.73 6.75 -11.27
N LEU A 156 7.98 8.02 -11.59
CA LEU A 156 7.32 8.70 -12.71
C LEU A 156 7.69 8.07 -14.04
N ASN A 157 8.96 7.72 -14.23
CA ASN A 157 9.40 7.04 -15.46
C ASN A 157 8.73 5.68 -15.62
N PHE A 158 8.60 4.93 -14.55
CA PHE A 158 7.88 3.67 -14.56
C PHE A 158 6.43 3.86 -15.01
N LEU A 159 5.73 4.84 -14.41
CA LEU A 159 4.32 5.07 -14.71
C LEU A 159 4.09 5.55 -16.15
N GLU A 160 5.04 6.26 -16.76
CA GLU A 160 4.97 6.66 -18.17
C GLU A 160 4.90 5.47 -19.12
N THR A 161 5.56 4.36 -18.76
CA THR A 161 5.60 3.16 -19.59
C THR A 161 4.61 2.08 -19.15
N TYR A 162 3.91 2.33 -18.10
CA TYR A 162 2.92 1.40 -17.56
C TYR A 162 1.58 1.50 -18.32
#